data_cb7fcc14095478f1ed7283a8146a0cdd
#
_entry.id   cb7fcc14095478f1ed7283a8146a0cdd
#
_cell.length_a   1.000
_cell.length_b   1.000
_cell.length_c   1.000
_cell.angle_alpha   90.00
_cell.angle_beta   90.00
_cell.angle_gamma   90.00
#
_symmetry.space_group_name_H-M   'P 1'
#
loop_
_entity.id
_entity.type
_entity.pdbx_description
1 polymer ?
#
loop_
_entity_poly.entity_id
_entity_poly.type
_entity_poly.pdbx_seq_one_letter_code
_entity_poly.pdbx_strand_id
1 'polypeptide(L)'
;AKLNKDEITSTFQGEAYTAVAYAWKAPKNGYFKMTLESPITQASSPAPSFFVCHSSDNQDGKDLFRNIVGANSTITSKIARVHTGEWLRLGATTKNAWASGLKPVVMEVTAKDYAVQYLEEVSGIEEGNSYTEASKQAVKEARSALQEAILPEVPDMVVVEQKITALEQAIAGLQEYVPVTEVTLNVTEANLKVGETVQLTAIVAPDNASQEVLWVSDAEGIASVDSATGLVTANSAGTAIITATSTMNPEKKAQCTVVVTRDDTALDVAIKAAEEKIREENFENKYTEASKT
;
A
#
# COMPACT_ATOMS: atom_id res chain seq x y z
N ALA A 1 4.98 -39.41 -12.00
CA ALA A 1 4.35 -39.68 -10.70
C ALA A 1 3.07 -40.50 -10.90
N LYS A 2 2.77 -41.46 -10.00
CA LYS A 2 1.52 -42.21 -10.03
C LYS A 2 0.38 -41.31 -9.56
N LEU A 3 -0.63 -41.14 -10.41
CA LEU A 3 -1.81 -40.36 -10.11
C LEU A 3 -2.92 -41.27 -9.58
N ASN A 4 -3.58 -40.87 -8.52
CA ASN A 4 -4.75 -41.56 -8.02
C ASN A 4 -6.00 -40.92 -8.65
N LYS A 5 -6.96 -41.75 -9.05
CA LYS A 5 -8.24 -41.31 -9.58
C LYS A 5 -9.21 -41.16 -8.42
N ASP A 6 -9.62 -39.92 -8.14
CA ASP A 6 -10.62 -39.60 -7.13
C ASP A 6 -11.87 -38.95 -7.79
N GLU A 7 -13.06 -39.31 -7.30
CA GLU A 7 -14.26 -38.55 -7.63
C GLU A 7 -14.32 -37.31 -6.74
N ILE A 8 -14.34 -36.14 -7.35
CA ILE A 8 -14.39 -34.87 -6.65
C ILE A 8 -15.69 -34.15 -6.99
N THR A 9 -16.38 -33.71 -5.96
CA THR A 9 -17.53 -32.81 -6.08
C THR A 9 -16.98 -31.38 -6.02
N SER A 10 -17.02 -30.65 -7.14
CA SER A 10 -16.69 -29.22 -7.17
C SER A 10 -17.95 -28.38 -7.34
N THR A 11 -17.96 -27.19 -6.75
CA THR A 11 -19.06 -26.23 -6.89
C THR A 11 -18.60 -25.12 -7.86
N PHE A 12 -19.35 -24.94 -8.95
CA PHE A 12 -19.10 -23.85 -9.88
C PHE A 12 -20.37 -23.00 -9.99
N GLN A 13 -20.31 -21.73 -9.71
CA GLN A 13 -21.44 -20.78 -9.73
C GLN A 13 -22.69 -21.23 -8.95
N GLY A 14 -22.51 -21.94 -7.84
CA GLY A 14 -23.61 -22.41 -6.99
C GLY A 14 -24.22 -23.77 -7.39
N GLU A 15 -23.75 -24.39 -8.46
CA GLU A 15 -24.14 -25.75 -8.85
C GLU A 15 -23.03 -26.76 -8.52
N ALA A 16 -23.39 -27.86 -7.91
CA ALA A 16 -22.49 -28.96 -7.60
C ALA A 16 -22.26 -29.83 -8.84
N TYR A 17 -21.03 -29.92 -9.32
CA TYR A 17 -20.63 -30.83 -10.39
C TYR A 17 -19.84 -32.01 -9.83
N THR A 18 -20.22 -33.22 -10.18
CA THR A 18 -19.38 -34.40 -9.92
C THR A 18 -18.46 -34.60 -11.12
N ALA A 19 -17.19 -34.26 -10.95
CA ALA A 19 -16.19 -34.43 -11.99
C ALA A 19 -15.31 -35.67 -11.69
N VAL A 20 -14.92 -36.40 -12.74
CA VAL A 20 -13.82 -37.36 -12.62
C VAL A 20 -12.53 -36.57 -12.54
N ALA A 21 -11.87 -36.62 -11.40
CA ALA A 21 -10.64 -35.89 -11.19
C ALA A 21 -9.47 -36.81 -10.91
N TYR A 22 -8.33 -36.34 -11.34
CA TYR A 22 -7.04 -36.91 -10.95
C TYR A 22 -6.39 -36.00 -9.92
N ALA A 23 -6.00 -36.56 -8.78
CA ALA A 23 -5.32 -35.81 -7.74
C ALA A 23 -3.90 -36.35 -7.53
N TRP A 24 -2.96 -35.46 -7.41
CA TRP A 24 -1.58 -35.78 -7.08
C TRP A 24 -1.16 -34.97 -5.85
N LYS A 25 -0.69 -35.69 -4.85
CA LYS A 25 -0.15 -35.09 -3.62
C LYS A 25 1.35 -34.93 -3.74
N ALA A 26 1.85 -33.74 -3.50
CA ALA A 26 3.28 -33.44 -3.60
C ALA A 26 4.08 -34.19 -2.53
N PRO A 27 5.07 -35.01 -2.90
CA PRO A 27 5.91 -35.70 -1.94
C PRO A 27 7.02 -34.81 -1.36
N LYS A 28 7.29 -33.67 -1.98
CA LYS A 28 8.31 -32.68 -1.62
C LYS A 28 7.93 -31.29 -2.10
N ASN A 29 8.59 -30.27 -1.57
CA ASN A 29 8.53 -28.92 -2.12
C ASN A 29 9.13 -28.88 -3.53
N GLY A 30 8.58 -28.06 -4.41
CA GLY A 30 9.11 -27.92 -5.77
C GLY A 30 8.17 -27.15 -6.70
N TYR A 31 8.54 -27.17 -7.96
CA TYR A 31 7.78 -26.52 -9.03
C TYR A 31 7.24 -27.59 -9.98
N PHE A 32 5.94 -27.59 -10.19
CA PHE A 32 5.26 -28.64 -10.94
C PHE A 32 4.22 -28.08 -11.88
N LYS A 33 4.06 -28.74 -13.01
CA LYS A 33 2.93 -28.53 -13.93
C LYS A 33 2.25 -29.84 -14.25
N MET A 34 0.98 -29.80 -14.60
CA MET A 34 0.23 -30.94 -15.03
C MET A 34 -0.06 -30.83 -16.52
N THR A 35 0.22 -31.90 -17.27
CA THR A 35 -0.07 -31.99 -18.69
C THR A 35 -0.97 -33.19 -18.95
N LEU A 36 -1.78 -33.08 -20.02
CA LEU A 36 -2.55 -34.19 -20.57
C LEU A 36 -1.91 -34.62 -21.89
N GLU A 37 -1.30 -35.80 -21.92
CA GLU A 37 -0.56 -36.29 -23.09
C GLU A 37 -1.46 -36.84 -24.20
N SER A 38 -2.66 -37.30 -23.85
CA SER A 38 -3.59 -37.88 -24.81
C SER A 38 -4.52 -36.82 -25.40
N PRO A 39 -4.60 -36.72 -26.73
CA PRO A 39 -5.60 -35.84 -27.34
C PRO A 39 -7.01 -36.31 -27.01
N ILE A 40 -7.88 -35.39 -26.76
CA ILE A 40 -9.32 -35.64 -26.57
C ILE A 40 -9.89 -36.02 -27.94
N THR A 41 -10.17 -37.31 -28.14
CA THR A 41 -10.52 -37.83 -29.46
C THR A 41 -11.96 -37.59 -29.89
N GLN A 42 -12.84 -37.19 -28.98
CA GLN A 42 -14.25 -36.92 -29.30
C GLN A 42 -14.73 -35.60 -28.70
N ALA A 43 -15.29 -34.76 -29.55
CA ALA A 43 -16.04 -33.57 -29.09
C ALA A 43 -17.46 -34.01 -28.66
N SER A 44 -17.81 -33.83 -27.40
CA SER A 44 -19.20 -33.93 -26.95
C SER A 44 -19.87 -32.56 -27.07
N SER A 45 -21.19 -32.54 -27.24
CA SER A 45 -21.95 -31.29 -27.17
C SER A 45 -22.81 -31.32 -25.89
N PRO A 46 -22.65 -30.38 -24.95
CA PRO A 46 -21.66 -29.26 -24.95
C PRO A 46 -20.25 -29.74 -24.71
N ALA A 47 -19.28 -28.95 -25.25
CA ALA A 47 -17.87 -29.21 -25.04
C ALA A 47 -17.49 -29.06 -23.56
N PRO A 48 -16.71 -29.97 -22.98
CA PRO A 48 -16.39 -29.93 -21.56
C PRO A 48 -15.38 -28.83 -21.22
N SER A 49 -15.52 -28.27 -20.05
CA SER A 49 -14.47 -27.44 -19.46
C SER A 49 -13.57 -28.32 -18.60
N PHE A 50 -12.26 -28.21 -18.83
CA PHE A 50 -11.24 -28.80 -17.98
C PHE A 50 -10.65 -27.74 -17.05
N PHE A 51 -10.22 -28.17 -15.88
CA PHE A 51 -9.48 -27.32 -14.96
C PHE A 51 -8.31 -28.09 -14.34
N VAL A 52 -7.23 -27.38 -14.09
CA VAL A 52 -6.14 -27.80 -13.21
C VAL A 52 -6.07 -26.80 -12.10
N CYS A 53 -6.09 -27.24 -10.86
CA CYS A 53 -5.96 -26.36 -9.69
C CYS A 53 -4.90 -26.88 -8.72
N HIS A 54 -4.39 -25.94 -7.91
CA HIS A 54 -3.49 -26.17 -6.80
C HIS A 54 -4.21 -25.87 -5.50
N SER A 55 -4.16 -26.77 -4.53
CA SER A 55 -4.79 -26.57 -3.22
C SER A 55 -3.98 -27.17 -2.07
N SER A 56 -4.17 -26.63 -0.87
CA SER A 56 -3.50 -27.12 0.35
C SER A 56 -4.18 -28.37 0.93
N ASP A 57 -5.48 -28.58 0.68
CA ASP A 57 -6.33 -29.52 1.41
C ASP A 57 -7.15 -30.47 0.53
N ASN A 58 -6.79 -30.65 -0.73
CA ASN A 58 -7.53 -31.46 -1.69
C ASN A 58 -8.97 -30.95 -1.95
N GLN A 59 -9.21 -29.67 -1.73
CA GLN A 59 -10.45 -28.97 -2.07
C GLN A 59 -10.25 -28.06 -3.30
N ASP A 60 -11.23 -27.24 -3.63
CA ASP A 60 -11.08 -26.24 -4.68
C ASP A 60 -10.01 -25.23 -4.30
N GLY A 61 -9.06 -25.01 -5.21
CA GLY A 61 -7.89 -24.16 -5.00
C GLY A 61 -7.68 -23.15 -6.12
N LYS A 62 -6.47 -22.57 -6.17
CA LYS A 62 -6.08 -21.63 -7.23
C LYS A 62 -6.07 -22.32 -8.60
N ASP A 63 -6.82 -21.81 -9.55
CA ASP A 63 -6.81 -22.29 -10.94
C ASP A 63 -5.45 -22.02 -11.59
N LEU A 64 -4.86 -23.08 -12.11
CA LEU A 64 -3.66 -23.04 -12.96
C LEU A 64 -4.01 -23.14 -14.45
N PHE A 65 -5.18 -23.67 -14.75
CA PHE A 65 -5.74 -23.79 -16.07
C PHE A 65 -7.26 -23.97 -15.95
N ARG A 66 -8.02 -23.24 -16.74
CA ARG A 66 -9.47 -23.47 -16.90
C ARG A 66 -9.87 -23.06 -18.32
N ASN A 67 -10.33 -24.02 -19.12
CA ASN A 67 -10.81 -23.72 -20.47
C ASN A 67 -11.74 -24.81 -21.00
N ILE A 68 -12.54 -24.45 -22.00
CA ILE A 68 -13.30 -25.39 -22.85
C ILE A 68 -12.31 -25.97 -23.85
N VAL A 69 -12.19 -27.29 -23.88
CA VAL A 69 -11.18 -27.98 -24.69
C VAL A 69 -11.87 -28.77 -25.79
N GLY A 70 -11.51 -28.46 -27.05
CA GLY A 70 -12.00 -29.17 -28.24
C GLY A 70 -11.29 -30.50 -28.47
N ALA A 71 -11.78 -31.27 -29.44
CA ALA A 71 -11.13 -32.50 -29.88
C ALA A 71 -9.70 -32.25 -30.38
N ASN A 72 -8.80 -33.22 -30.14
CA ASN A 72 -7.39 -33.18 -30.50
C ASN A 72 -6.54 -32.08 -29.79
N SER A 73 -7.04 -31.55 -28.67
CA SER A 73 -6.30 -30.55 -27.90
C SER A 73 -5.47 -31.20 -26.82
N THR A 74 -4.31 -30.59 -26.54
CA THR A 74 -3.49 -30.89 -25.36
C THR A 74 -3.75 -29.86 -24.28
N ILE A 75 -3.64 -30.28 -23.02
CA ILE A 75 -3.78 -29.40 -21.85
C ILE A 75 -2.43 -29.33 -21.16
N THR A 76 -1.96 -28.11 -20.93
CA THR A 76 -0.79 -27.87 -20.07
C THR A 76 -1.15 -26.77 -19.09
N SER A 77 -1.02 -27.04 -17.78
CA SER A 77 -1.25 -26.05 -16.77
C SER A 77 -0.10 -25.05 -16.69
N LYS A 78 -0.35 -23.92 -16.06
CA LYS A 78 0.71 -23.10 -15.48
C LYS A 78 1.54 -23.89 -14.48
N ILE A 79 2.77 -23.44 -14.24
CA ILE A 79 3.64 -24.00 -13.22
C ILE A 79 3.14 -23.51 -11.85
N ALA A 80 3.03 -24.42 -10.88
CA ALA A 80 2.74 -24.09 -9.50
C ALA A 80 3.99 -24.30 -8.64
N ARG A 81 4.22 -23.40 -7.69
CA ARG A 81 5.07 -23.65 -6.52
C ARG A 81 4.23 -24.46 -5.54
N VAL A 82 4.66 -25.66 -5.23
CA VAL A 82 3.89 -26.62 -4.44
C VAL A 82 4.72 -27.07 -3.24
N HIS A 83 4.11 -27.09 -2.06
CA HIS A 83 4.76 -27.59 -0.84
C HIS A 83 4.42 -29.05 -0.58
N THR A 84 5.25 -29.72 0.21
CA THR A 84 5.02 -31.10 0.62
C THR A 84 3.63 -31.28 1.21
N GLY A 85 2.86 -32.18 0.64
CA GLY A 85 1.51 -32.48 1.10
C GLY A 85 0.39 -31.70 0.40
N GLU A 86 0.70 -30.67 -0.36
CA GLU A 86 -0.27 -29.95 -1.19
C GLU A 86 -0.64 -30.75 -2.46
N TRP A 87 -1.69 -30.32 -3.14
CA TRP A 87 -2.32 -31.07 -4.20
C TRP A 87 -2.33 -30.34 -5.53
N LEU A 88 -2.04 -31.08 -6.61
CA LEU A 88 -2.42 -30.69 -7.97
C LEU A 88 -3.57 -31.60 -8.43
N ARG A 89 -4.61 -31.00 -9.00
CA ARG A 89 -5.84 -31.68 -9.37
C ARG A 89 -6.25 -31.33 -10.80
N LEU A 90 -6.61 -32.35 -11.58
CA LEU A 90 -7.23 -32.20 -12.89
C LEU A 90 -8.69 -32.66 -12.79
N GLY A 91 -9.62 -31.81 -13.15
CA GLY A 91 -11.04 -32.11 -13.22
C GLY A 91 -11.67 -31.71 -14.55
N ALA A 92 -12.89 -32.21 -14.78
CA ALA A 92 -13.72 -31.85 -15.92
C ALA A 92 -15.17 -31.66 -15.50
N THR A 93 -15.88 -30.75 -16.15
CA THR A 93 -17.26 -30.36 -15.78
C THR A 93 -18.35 -31.31 -16.27
N THR A 94 -18.04 -32.43 -16.90
CA THR A 94 -19.05 -33.39 -17.39
C THR A 94 -18.75 -34.82 -16.98
N LYS A 95 -19.81 -35.59 -16.68
CA LYS A 95 -19.78 -37.02 -16.30
C LYS A 95 -19.53 -37.95 -17.49
N ASN A 96 -19.21 -37.48 -18.67
CA ASN A 96 -19.14 -38.31 -19.88
C ASN A 96 -17.96 -39.31 -19.89
N ALA A 97 -18.20 -40.50 -20.41
CA ALA A 97 -17.29 -41.66 -20.40
C ALA A 97 -15.92 -41.43 -21.09
N TRP A 98 -15.77 -40.39 -21.88
CA TRP A 98 -14.50 -40.04 -22.55
C TRP A 98 -13.42 -39.55 -21.58
N ALA A 99 -13.78 -39.05 -20.37
CA ALA A 99 -12.83 -38.71 -19.34
C ALA A 99 -12.05 -39.93 -18.81
N SER A 100 -12.54 -41.15 -19.03
CA SER A 100 -11.89 -42.37 -18.54
C SER A 100 -10.57 -42.74 -19.26
N GLY A 101 -10.31 -42.15 -20.43
CA GLY A 101 -9.08 -42.37 -21.22
C GLY A 101 -7.98 -41.32 -20.99
N LEU A 102 -8.21 -40.36 -20.14
CA LEU A 102 -7.24 -39.27 -19.89
C LEU A 102 -6.01 -39.83 -19.18
N LYS A 103 -4.83 -39.37 -19.59
CA LYS A 103 -3.53 -39.73 -18.99
C LYS A 103 -2.81 -38.44 -18.55
N PRO A 104 -3.18 -37.88 -17.40
CA PRO A 104 -2.47 -36.73 -16.87
C PRO A 104 -1.09 -37.12 -16.34
N VAL A 105 -0.12 -36.27 -16.61
CA VAL A 105 1.26 -36.41 -16.14
C VAL A 105 1.63 -35.18 -15.33
N VAL A 106 2.17 -35.37 -14.14
CA VAL A 106 2.78 -34.31 -13.36
C VAL A 106 4.27 -34.27 -13.67
N MET A 107 4.72 -33.12 -14.12
CA MET A 107 6.11 -32.85 -14.44
C MET A 107 6.71 -31.90 -13.43
N GLU A 108 7.85 -32.28 -12.88
CA GLU A 108 8.70 -31.38 -12.11
C GLU A 108 9.46 -30.49 -13.10
N VAL A 109 9.55 -29.19 -12.79
CA VAL A 109 10.28 -28.19 -13.55
C VAL A 109 11.21 -27.41 -12.62
N THR A 110 12.06 -26.57 -13.19
CA THR A 110 13.02 -25.81 -12.37
C THR A 110 12.41 -24.54 -11.79
N ALA A 111 13.06 -23.99 -10.74
CA ALA A 111 12.73 -22.67 -10.23
C ALA A 111 12.87 -21.58 -11.30
N LYS A 112 13.81 -21.75 -12.25
CA LYS A 112 13.98 -20.85 -13.41
C LYS A 112 12.72 -20.85 -14.29
N ASP A 113 12.18 -22.03 -14.61
CA ASP A 113 10.96 -22.12 -15.45
C ASP A 113 9.77 -21.43 -14.79
N TYR A 114 9.62 -21.59 -13.47
CA TYR A 114 8.60 -20.89 -12.70
C TYR A 114 8.85 -19.38 -12.65
N ALA A 115 10.09 -18.95 -12.45
CA ALA A 115 10.44 -17.53 -12.40
C ALA A 115 10.11 -16.81 -13.71
N VAL A 116 10.37 -17.45 -14.87
CA VAL A 116 10.01 -16.90 -16.19
C VAL A 116 8.50 -16.70 -16.27
N GLN A 117 7.72 -17.73 -15.96
CA GLN A 117 6.25 -17.63 -15.96
C GLN A 117 5.75 -16.57 -14.98
N TYR A 118 6.30 -16.54 -13.75
CA TYR A 118 5.88 -15.61 -12.71
C TYR A 118 6.15 -14.16 -13.10
N LEU A 119 7.29 -13.86 -13.71
CA LEU A 119 7.62 -12.53 -14.21
C LEU A 119 6.63 -12.04 -15.29
N GLU A 120 6.12 -12.94 -16.13
CA GLU A 120 5.07 -12.62 -17.10
C GLU A 120 3.72 -12.35 -16.41
N GLU A 121 3.35 -13.19 -15.44
CA GLU A 121 2.07 -13.07 -14.70
C GLU A 121 1.96 -11.79 -13.91
N VAL A 122 3.07 -11.33 -13.32
CA VAL A 122 3.10 -10.10 -12.50
C VAL A 122 3.57 -8.88 -13.28
N SER A 123 3.68 -8.98 -14.62
CA SER A 123 4.09 -7.84 -15.43
C SER A 123 3.08 -6.70 -15.32
N GLY A 124 3.57 -5.49 -15.11
CA GLY A 124 2.74 -4.28 -15.05
C GLY A 124 1.92 -4.13 -13.77
N ILE A 125 2.06 -5.01 -12.76
CA ILE A 125 1.30 -4.88 -11.50
C ILE A 125 1.59 -3.55 -10.79
N GLU A 126 2.80 -2.99 -10.97
CA GLU A 126 3.22 -1.71 -10.45
C GLU A 126 2.92 -0.53 -11.39
N GLU A 127 2.27 -0.75 -12.52
CA GLU A 127 1.91 0.32 -13.43
C GLU A 127 0.65 1.06 -12.97
N GLY A 128 0.55 2.34 -13.37
CA GLY A 128 -0.60 3.18 -12.99
C GLY A 128 -0.48 3.81 -11.61
N ASN A 129 -1.59 4.40 -11.14
CA ASN A 129 -1.62 5.23 -9.92
C ASN A 129 -2.33 4.53 -8.74
N SER A 130 -2.47 3.21 -8.80
CA SER A 130 -3.19 2.45 -7.76
C SER A 130 -2.38 2.23 -6.49
N TYR A 131 -1.06 2.38 -6.55
CA TYR A 131 -0.15 2.12 -5.43
C TYR A 131 0.82 3.27 -5.19
N THR A 132 1.38 3.36 -3.98
CA THR A 132 2.38 4.37 -3.63
C THR A 132 3.69 4.14 -4.39
N GLU A 133 4.39 5.22 -4.74
CA GLU A 133 5.65 5.12 -5.49
C GLU A 133 6.72 4.30 -4.75
N ALA A 134 6.78 4.41 -3.41
CA ALA A 134 7.73 3.64 -2.61
C ALA A 134 7.49 2.13 -2.70
N SER A 135 6.21 1.68 -2.61
CA SER A 135 5.87 0.26 -2.73
C SER A 135 6.06 -0.27 -4.15
N LYS A 136 5.77 0.53 -5.18
CA LYS A 136 6.05 0.20 -6.58
C LYS A 136 7.56 0.05 -6.83
N GLN A 137 8.37 0.91 -6.26
CA GLN A 137 9.83 0.86 -6.41
C GLN A 137 10.39 -0.45 -5.84
N ALA A 138 9.89 -0.89 -4.68
CA ALA A 138 10.28 -2.18 -4.10
C ALA A 138 9.96 -3.36 -5.03
N VAL A 139 8.80 -3.34 -5.72
CA VAL A 139 8.45 -4.37 -6.71
C VAL A 139 9.38 -4.32 -7.92
N LYS A 140 9.70 -3.13 -8.45
CA LYS A 140 10.63 -2.97 -9.59
C LYS A 140 12.02 -3.51 -9.26
N GLU A 141 12.55 -3.21 -8.08
CA GLU A 141 13.86 -3.70 -7.63
C GLU A 141 13.88 -5.21 -7.46
N ALA A 142 12.87 -5.79 -6.82
CA ALA A 142 12.76 -7.23 -6.63
C ALA A 142 12.59 -7.96 -7.98
N ARG A 143 11.83 -7.40 -8.92
CA ARG A 143 11.66 -7.91 -10.29
C ARG A 143 13.00 -7.92 -11.03
N SER A 144 13.73 -6.81 -11.03
CA SER A 144 15.04 -6.72 -11.68
C SER A 144 16.03 -7.72 -11.10
N ALA A 145 16.05 -7.87 -9.78
CA ALA A 145 16.92 -8.83 -9.11
C ALA A 145 16.58 -10.30 -9.48
N LEU A 146 15.29 -10.63 -9.71
CA LEU A 146 14.89 -11.96 -10.18
C LEU A 146 15.28 -12.15 -11.64
N GLN A 147 15.07 -11.13 -12.49
CA GLN A 147 15.49 -11.17 -13.90
C GLN A 147 16.99 -11.43 -14.02
N GLU A 148 17.82 -10.73 -13.25
CA GLU A 148 19.27 -10.94 -13.21
C GLU A 148 19.65 -12.36 -12.74
N ALA A 149 18.96 -12.89 -11.74
CA ALA A 149 19.25 -14.21 -11.19
C ALA A 149 19.00 -15.36 -12.17
N ILE A 150 18.10 -15.18 -13.16
CA ILE A 150 17.79 -16.19 -14.18
C ILE A 150 18.59 -16.04 -15.48
N LEU A 151 19.35 -14.96 -15.67
CA LEU A 151 20.15 -14.71 -16.88
C LEU A 151 21.21 -15.79 -17.17
N PRO A 152 21.96 -16.31 -16.17
CA PRO A 152 22.98 -17.32 -16.43
C PRO A 152 22.40 -18.56 -17.11
N GLU A 153 23.17 -19.23 -17.97
CA GLU A 153 22.80 -20.48 -18.61
C GLU A 153 22.49 -21.57 -17.55
N VAL A 154 23.29 -21.60 -16.48
CA VAL A 154 23.06 -22.46 -15.31
C VAL A 154 22.97 -21.56 -14.07
N PRO A 155 21.75 -21.08 -13.72
CA PRO A 155 21.58 -20.22 -12.58
C PRO A 155 21.65 -21.00 -11.26
N ASP A 156 22.06 -20.31 -10.19
CA ASP A 156 21.94 -20.85 -8.84
C ASP A 156 20.47 -20.91 -8.40
N MET A 157 19.90 -22.11 -8.33
CA MET A 157 18.48 -22.29 -8.00
C MET A 157 18.12 -21.81 -6.60
N VAL A 158 19.05 -21.80 -5.63
CA VAL A 158 18.82 -21.26 -4.29
C VAL A 158 18.65 -19.74 -4.36
N VAL A 159 19.51 -19.08 -5.12
CA VAL A 159 19.38 -17.63 -5.36
C VAL A 159 18.10 -17.30 -6.10
N VAL A 160 17.74 -18.05 -7.13
CA VAL A 160 16.47 -17.88 -7.87
C VAL A 160 15.27 -17.98 -6.93
N GLU A 161 15.21 -18.99 -6.06
CA GLU A 161 14.12 -19.14 -5.06
C GLU A 161 14.04 -17.97 -4.09
N GLN A 162 15.19 -17.49 -3.60
CA GLN A 162 15.22 -16.31 -2.73
C GLN A 162 14.67 -15.07 -3.42
N LYS A 163 15.01 -14.88 -4.71
CA LYS A 163 14.51 -13.73 -5.50
C LYS A 163 13.03 -13.85 -5.85
N ILE A 164 12.51 -15.05 -6.11
CA ILE A 164 11.06 -15.29 -6.24
C ILE A 164 10.34 -14.86 -4.95
N THR A 165 10.81 -15.34 -3.79
CA THR A 165 10.21 -14.99 -2.50
C THR A 165 10.27 -13.49 -2.22
N ALA A 166 11.38 -12.83 -2.56
CA ALA A 166 11.51 -11.38 -2.39
C ALA A 166 10.50 -10.61 -3.26
N LEU A 167 10.28 -11.03 -4.52
CA LEU A 167 9.28 -10.43 -5.40
C LEU A 167 7.85 -10.68 -4.88
N GLU A 168 7.53 -11.89 -4.43
CA GLU A 168 6.25 -12.21 -3.80
C GLU A 168 5.97 -11.30 -2.58
N GLN A 169 6.97 -11.09 -1.73
CA GLN A 169 6.88 -10.20 -0.57
C GLN A 169 6.70 -8.74 -0.96
N ALA A 170 7.43 -8.27 -1.98
CA ALA A 170 7.28 -6.91 -2.47
C ALA A 170 5.88 -6.65 -3.05
N ILE A 171 5.32 -7.61 -3.80
CA ILE A 171 3.95 -7.52 -4.33
C ILE A 171 2.92 -7.55 -3.21
N ALA A 172 3.09 -8.43 -2.20
CA ALA A 172 2.21 -8.47 -1.02
C ALA A 172 2.31 -7.20 -0.17
N GLY A 173 3.43 -6.47 -0.26
CA GLY A 173 3.68 -5.19 0.41
C GLY A 173 3.20 -3.96 -0.37
N LEU A 174 2.52 -4.13 -1.51
CA LEU A 174 1.97 -3.00 -2.27
C LEU A 174 0.94 -2.23 -1.44
N GLN A 175 1.16 -0.92 -1.30
CA GLN A 175 0.28 -0.02 -0.55
C GLN A 175 -0.57 0.79 -1.51
N GLU A 176 -1.89 0.74 -1.33
CA GLU A 176 -2.81 1.53 -2.15
C GLU A 176 -2.51 3.02 -2.02
N TYR A 177 -2.49 3.70 -3.16
CA TYR A 177 -2.40 5.14 -3.22
C TYR A 177 -3.80 5.74 -3.11
N VAL A 178 -4.04 6.45 -2.02
CA VAL A 178 -5.27 7.21 -1.81
C VAL A 178 -4.95 8.68 -2.07
N PRO A 179 -5.54 9.29 -3.12
CA PRO A 179 -5.26 10.68 -3.45
C PRO A 179 -5.76 11.62 -2.37
N VAL A 180 -4.92 12.57 -1.98
CA VAL A 180 -5.32 13.65 -1.07
C VAL A 180 -6.26 14.61 -1.79
N THR A 181 -7.46 14.79 -1.24
CA THR A 181 -8.50 15.67 -1.78
C THR A 181 -8.52 17.04 -1.11
N GLU A 182 -8.17 17.10 0.18
CA GLU A 182 -8.20 18.33 0.97
C GLU A 182 -7.19 18.28 2.13
N VAL A 183 -6.72 19.46 2.55
CA VAL A 183 -6.01 19.68 3.82
C VAL A 183 -6.75 20.77 4.57
N THR A 184 -7.05 20.56 5.83
CA THR A 184 -7.68 21.53 6.72
C THR A 184 -6.87 21.68 8.01
N LEU A 185 -7.06 22.80 8.73
CA LEU A 185 -6.41 23.04 10.01
C LEU A 185 -7.45 23.13 11.15
N ASN A 186 -7.04 22.73 12.35
CA ASN A 186 -7.83 22.90 13.56
C ASN A 186 -8.09 24.39 13.89
N VAL A 187 -7.18 25.29 13.46
CA VAL A 187 -7.24 26.73 13.69
C VAL A 187 -6.78 27.45 12.44
N THR A 188 -7.56 28.41 11.95
CA THR A 188 -7.25 29.25 10.77
C THR A 188 -6.72 30.64 11.15
N GLU A 189 -6.94 31.07 12.39
CA GLU A 189 -6.44 32.34 12.93
C GLU A 189 -6.00 32.11 14.39
N ALA A 190 -4.84 32.64 14.77
CA ALA A 190 -4.33 32.59 16.14
C ALA A 190 -3.80 33.96 16.54
N ASN A 191 -4.17 34.41 17.75
CA ASN A 191 -3.66 35.62 18.36
C ASN A 191 -2.77 35.24 19.53
N LEU A 192 -1.49 35.60 19.46
CA LEU A 192 -0.48 35.24 20.43
C LEU A 192 0.24 36.48 20.92
N LYS A 193 0.72 36.44 22.18
CA LYS A 193 1.72 37.37 22.66
C LYS A 193 3.12 36.84 22.37
N VAL A 194 4.08 37.73 22.28
CA VAL A 194 5.50 37.31 22.11
C VAL A 194 5.89 36.32 23.21
N GLY A 195 6.45 35.18 22.82
CA GLY A 195 6.85 34.07 23.67
C GLY A 195 5.78 33.00 23.86
N GLU A 196 4.53 33.22 23.45
CA GLU A 196 3.50 32.18 23.49
C GLU A 196 3.62 31.21 22.33
N THR A 197 2.99 30.04 22.46
CA THR A 197 2.96 28.99 21.47
C THR A 197 1.53 28.53 21.18
N VAL A 198 1.30 28.02 19.97
CA VAL A 198 0.05 27.34 19.59
C VAL A 198 0.36 26.06 18.82
N GLN A 199 -0.35 24.98 19.13
CA GLN A 199 -0.28 23.74 18.37
C GLN A 199 -1.27 23.79 17.23
N LEU A 200 -0.76 23.80 15.98
CA LEU A 200 -1.55 23.57 14.79
C LEU A 200 -1.58 22.07 14.49
N THR A 201 -2.75 21.61 14.05
CA THR A 201 -2.96 20.24 13.59
C THR A 201 -3.60 20.29 12.22
N ALA A 202 -2.97 19.60 11.26
CA ALA A 202 -3.53 19.41 9.93
C ALA A 202 -4.36 18.11 9.88
N ILE A 203 -5.47 18.16 9.17
CA ILE A 203 -6.32 17.02 8.85
C ILE A 203 -6.32 16.89 7.34
N VAL A 204 -5.89 15.72 6.86
CA VAL A 204 -5.83 15.41 5.43
C VAL A 204 -7.00 14.48 5.07
N ALA A 205 -7.78 14.85 4.09
CA ALA A 205 -8.89 14.04 3.60
C ALA A 205 -8.51 13.29 2.31
N PRO A 206 -9.02 12.06 2.12
CA PRO A 206 -9.76 11.25 3.09
C PRO A 206 -8.87 10.67 4.20
N ASP A 207 -9.46 10.17 5.28
CA ASP A 207 -8.73 9.72 6.49
C ASP A 207 -7.72 8.60 6.22
N ASN A 208 -7.94 7.80 5.16
CA ASN A 208 -7.03 6.74 4.72
C ASN A 208 -5.95 7.21 3.74
N ALA A 209 -5.89 8.51 3.40
CA ALA A 209 -4.75 9.08 2.69
C ALA A 209 -3.57 9.34 3.64
N SER A 210 -2.38 9.56 3.08
CA SER A 210 -1.22 9.96 3.88
C SER A 210 -1.50 11.27 4.62
N GLN A 211 -1.34 11.25 5.93
CA GLN A 211 -1.55 12.39 6.81
C GLN A 211 -0.31 13.28 6.96
N GLU A 212 0.76 12.99 6.22
CA GLU A 212 2.00 13.74 6.28
C GLU A 212 1.88 15.11 5.62
N VAL A 213 2.24 16.15 6.36
CA VAL A 213 2.29 17.53 5.90
C VAL A 213 3.63 18.17 6.22
N LEU A 214 4.03 19.11 5.37
CA LEU A 214 5.18 19.98 5.59
C LEU A 214 4.67 21.34 6.08
N TRP A 215 5.21 21.80 7.22
CA TRP A 215 4.89 23.09 7.81
C TRP A 215 5.92 24.15 7.42
N VAL A 216 5.45 25.33 7.02
CA VAL A 216 6.31 26.47 6.67
C VAL A 216 5.67 27.77 7.16
N SER A 217 6.49 28.66 7.71
CA SER A 217 6.12 30.04 8.01
C SER A 217 6.65 30.96 6.90
N ASP A 218 5.86 31.94 6.46
CA ASP A 218 6.30 32.99 5.54
C ASP A 218 7.13 34.08 6.25
N ALA A 219 7.08 34.15 7.59
CA ALA A 219 7.76 35.14 8.41
C ALA A 219 8.27 34.54 9.74
N GLU A 220 9.29 33.69 9.68
CA GLU A 220 9.86 32.99 10.86
C GLU A 220 10.32 33.93 11.98
N GLY A 221 10.74 35.14 11.65
CA GLY A 221 11.13 36.16 12.63
C GLY A 221 9.91 36.69 13.43
N ILE A 222 8.70 36.54 12.93
CA ILE A 222 7.45 36.93 13.61
C ILE A 222 6.87 35.71 14.33
N ALA A 223 6.65 34.61 13.59
CA ALA A 223 6.22 33.34 14.14
C ALA A 223 6.92 32.19 13.41
N SER A 224 7.69 31.41 14.12
CA SER A 224 8.30 30.18 13.59
C SER A 224 7.41 28.98 13.80
N VAL A 225 7.55 27.96 12.93
CA VAL A 225 6.83 26.69 13.08
C VAL A 225 7.80 25.52 13.03
N ASP A 226 7.64 24.55 13.91
CA ASP A 226 8.35 23.28 13.81
C ASP A 226 7.82 22.49 12.61
N SER A 227 8.69 22.17 11.66
CA SER A 227 8.35 21.59 10.37
C SER A 227 7.74 20.18 10.45
N ALA A 228 7.96 19.47 11.55
CA ALA A 228 7.46 18.11 11.77
C ALA A 228 6.19 18.07 12.62
N THR A 229 6.10 18.95 13.64
CA THR A 229 5.04 18.87 14.65
C THR A 229 3.94 19.91 14.46
N GLY A 230 4.20 21.01 13.73
CA GLY A 230 3.25 22.10 13.58
C GLY A 230 3.13 22.99 14.84
N LEU A 231 4.09 22.90 15.77
CA LEU A 231 4.16 23.80 16.93
C LEU A 231 4.65 25.18 16.48
N VAL A 232 3.81 26.19 16.64
CA VAL A 232 4.11 27.59 16.32
C VAL A 232 4.61 28.32 17.57
N THR A 233 5.68 29.12 17.41
CA THR A 233 6.24 29.96 18.47
C THR A 233 6.21 31.42 18.02
N ALA A 234 5.63 32.30 18.82
CA ALA A 234 5.56 33.75 18.59
C ALA A 234 6.87 34.43 18.98
N ASN A 235 7.63 34.95 18.00
CA ASN A 235 8.96 35.50 18.19
C ASN A 235 8.97 37.03 18.33
N SER A 236 8.20 37.75 17.49
CA SER A 236 8.10 39.20 17.55
C SER A 236 6.74 39.70 17.04
N ALA A 237 6.34 40.93 17.43
CA ALA A 237 5.07 41.51 17.01
C ALA A 237 4.99 41.65 15.48
N GLY A 238 3.85 41.28 14.92
CA GLY A 238 3.57 41.28 13.48
C GLY A 238 2.55 40.21 13.09
N THR A 239 2.46 39.93 11.79
CA THR A 239 1.59 38.88 11.25
C THR A 239 2.43 37.91 10.44
N ALA A 240 2.21 36.60 10.63
CA ALA A 240 2.81 35.55 9.87
C ALA A 240 1.72 34.59 9.34
N ILE A 241 1.96 33.95 8.20
CA ILE A 241 1.10 32.93 7.65
C ILE A 241 1.82 31.59 7.77
N ILE A 242 1.23 30.66 8.51
CA ILE A 242 1.72 29.30 8.65
C ILE A 242 0.96 28.44 7.64
N THR A 243 1.70 27.73 6.80
CA THR A 243 1.14 26.86 5.75
C THR A 243 1.46 25.40 6.03
N ALA A 244 0.43 24.55 6.03
CA ALA A 244 0.56 23.10 6.00
C ALA A 244 0.31 22.61 4.57
N THR A 245 1.27 21.92 3.98
CA THR A 245 1.20 21.39 2.61
C THR A 245 1.31 19.88 2.64
N SER A 246 0.38 19.17 1.99
CA SER A 246 0.48 17.71 1.87
C SER A 246 1.76 17.30 1.13
N THR A 247 2.49 16.34 1.67
CA THR A 247 3.70 15.77 1.03
C THR A 247 3.36 14.95 -0.22
N MET A 248 2.15 14.37 -0.25
CA MET A 248 1.67 13.55 -1.38
C MET A 248 1.00 14.36 -2.49
N ASN A 249 0.42 15.52 -2.17
CA ASN A 249 -0.18 16.41 -3.14
C ASN A 249 0.08 17.87 -2.76
N PRO A 250 1.17 18.49 -3.27
CA PRO A 250 1.55 19.87 -2.93
C PRO A 250 0.55 20.95 -3.32
N GLU A 251 -0.44 20.62 -4.16
CA GLU A 251 -1.54 21.55 -4.48
C GLU A 251 -2.54 21.67 -3.33
N LYS A 252 -2.57 20.66 -2.43
CA LYS A 252 -3.46 20.62 -1.27
C LYS A 252 -2.72 21.15 -0.06
N LYS A 253 -3.16 22.32 0.39
CA LYS A 253 -2.57 23.07 1.51
C LYS A 253 -3.63 23.84 2.26
N ALA A 254 -3.36 24.12 3.53
CA ALA A 254 -4.17 24.99 4.37
C ALA A 254 -3.28 26.01 5.10
N GLN A 255 -3.86 27.12 5.51
CA GLN A 255 -3.13 28.23 6.11
C GLN A 255 -3.77 28.68 7.42
N CYS A 256 -2.92 29.11 8.35
CA CYS A 256 -3.31 29.79 9.58
C CYS A 256 -2.63 31.15 9.63
N THR A 257 -3.41 32.19 9.84
CA THR A 257 -2.90 33.55 10.09
C THR A 257 -2.58 33.69 11.56
N VAL A 258 -1.33 33.97 11.90
CA VAL A 258 -0.85 34.18 13.28
C VAL A 258 -0.55 35.65 13.49
N VAL A 259 -1.31 36.30 14.35
CA VAL A 259 -1.09 37.69 14.77
C VAL A 259 -0.37 37.69 16.10
N VAL A 260 0.82 38.25 16.12
CA VAL A 260 1.64 38.33 17.33
C VAL A 260 1.62 39.80 17.86
N THR A 261 1.28 39.95 19.10
CA THR A 261 1.26 41.25 19.79
C THR A 261 2.31 41.30 20.91
N ARG A 262 2.77 42.49 21.24
CA ARG A 262 3.62 42.65 22.43
C ARG A 262 2.76 42.54 23.72
N ASP A 263 3.36 42.04 24.77
CA ASP A 263 2.78 42.17 26.07
C ASP A 263 3.25 43.47 26.71
N ASP A 264 2.52 44.54 26.41
CA ASP A 264 2.83 45.88 26.94
C ASP A 264 2.22 46.11 28.34
N THR A 265 1.62 45.08 28.98
CA THR A 265 0.94 45.17 30.27
C THR A 265 1.87 45.74 31.35
N ALA A 266 3.12 45.32 31.43
CA ALA A 266 4.09 45.84 32.40
C ALA A 266 4.48 47.29 32.10
N LEU A 267 4.58 47.67 30.82
CA LEU A 267 4.85 49.04 30.39
C LEU A 267 3.66 49.97 30.75
N ASP A 268 2.43 49.56 30.45
CA ASP A 268 1.23 50.30 30.76
C ASP A 268 1.08 50.51 32.29
N VAL A 269 1.39 49.50 33.10
CA VAL A 269 1.40 49.61 34.56
C VAL A 269 2.48 50.62 35.02
N ALA A 270 3.69 50.56 34.44
CA ALA A 270 4.79 51.48 34.76
C ALA A 270 4.46 52.93 34.33
N ILE A 271 3.83 53.11 33.16
CA ILE A 271 3.40 54.43 32.67
C ILE A 271 2.35 55.00 33.63
N LYS A 272 1.31 54.24 33.99
CA LYS A 272 0.31 54.70 34.95
C LYS A 272 0.90 55.08 36.30
N ALA A 273 1.82 54.26 36.83
CA ALA A 273 2.51 54.58 38.09
C ALA A 273 3.37 55.83 37.97
N ALA A 274 4.03 56.09 36.84
CA ALA A 274 4.77 57.30 36.57
C ALA A 274 3.82 58.53 36.47
N GLU A 275 2.71 58.41 35.77
CA GLU A 275 1.71 59.47 35.67
C GLU A 275 1.10 59.84 37.02
N GLU A 276 0.85 58.85 37.87
CA GLU A 276 0.38 59.09 39.25
C GLU A 276 1.40 59.84 40.07
N LYS A 277 2.68 59.49 40.05
CA LYS A 277 3.75 60.21 40.73
C LYS A 277 3.90 61.64 40.24
N ILE A 278 3.88 61.84 38.94
CA ILE A 278 3.93 63.20 38.37
C ILE A 278 2.71 64.04 38.83
N ARG A 279 1.56 63.43 38.94
CA ARG A 279 0.34 64.10 39.42
C ARG A 279 0.48 64.48 40.88
N GLU A 280 1.01 63.61 41.74
CA GLU A 280 1.26 63.82 43.13
C GLU A 280 2.30 64.93 43.38
N GLU A 281 3.43 64.86 42.67
CA GLU A 281 4.48 65.90 42.74
C GLU A 281 3.97 67.28 42.28
N ASN A 282 3.20 67.31 41.22
CA ASN A 282 2.58 68.57 40.71
C ASN A 282 1.52 69.16 41.73
N PHE A 283 0.82 68.22 42.40
CA PHE A 283 -0.15 68.61 43.42
C PHE A 283 0.57 69.18 44.65
N GLU A 284 1.59 68.51 45.17
CA GLU A 284 2.40 68.97 46.28
C GLU A 284 3.09 70.31 46.04
N ASN A 285 3.72 70.45 44.82
CA ASN A 285 4.32 71.71 44.39
C ASN A 285 3.32 72.87 44.35
N LYS A 286 2.13 72.60 43.83
CA LYS A 286 1.07 73.61 43.71
C LYS A 286 0.52 74.06 45.15
N TYR A 287 0.46 73.17 46.09
CA TYR A 287 0.00 73.48 47.41
C TYR A 287 1.10 74.06 48.30
N THR A 288 2.35 73.67 48.16
CA THR A 288 3.49 74.29 48.83
C THR A 288 3.73 75.73 48.42
N GLU A 289 3.53 76.09 47.19
CA GLU A 289 3.56 77.48 46.70
C GLU A 289 2.37 78.28 47.22
N ALA A 290 1.16 77.68 47.24
CA ALA A 290 -0.04 78.35 47.76
C ALA A 290 -0.01 78.57 49.31
N SER A 291 0.79 77.83 50.09
CA SER A 291 0.97 78.00 51.50
C SER A 291 2.05 78.98 51.89
N LYS A 292 2.77 79.54 50.91
CA LYS A 292 3.83 80.58 51.12
C LYS A 292 3.33 81.99 50.93
N THR A 293 2.05 82.22 50.64
CA THR A 293 1.33 83.50 50.61
C THR A 293 0.41 83.63 51.76
#